data_6f8987b27f3ca5c705942a39c13fa51f
#
_entry.id   6f8987b27f3ca5c705942a39c13fa51f
#
_cell.length_a   1.000
_cell.length_b   1.000
_cell.length_c   1.000
_cell.angle_alpha   90.00
_cell.angle_beta   90.00
_cell.angle_gamma   90.00
#
_symmetry.space_group_name_H-M   'P 1'
#
loop_
_entity.id
_entity.type
_entity.pdbx_description
1 polymer ?
#
loop_
_entity_poly.entity_id
_entity_poly.type
_entity_poly.pdbx_seq_one_letter_code
_entity_poly.pdbx_strand_id
1 'polypeptide(L)' 'APNTLVMQLVDHGTPASTRIYTVAADRTTMTETKAFYGHDGTPILQTNLFKRIP' A
#
# COMPACT_ATOMS: atom_id res chain seq x y z
N ALA A 1 12.95 -6.12 -1.33
CA ALA A 1 12.67 -7.55 -1.47
C ALA A 1 11.96 -7.81 -2.79
N PRO A 2 12.21 -8.94 -3.48
CA PRO A 2 11.62 -9.19 -4.79
C PRO A 2 10.11 -9.41 -4.75
N ASN A 3 9.54 -9.63 -3.59
CA ASN A 3 8.09 -9.81 -3.41
C ASN A 3 7.40 -8.56 -2.88
N THR A 4 8.08 -7.42 -2.91
CA THR A 4 7.54 -6.16 -2.40
C THR A 4 7.55 -5.10 -3.50
N LEU A 5 6.41 -4.44 -3.69
CA LEU A 5 6.26 -3.34 -4.64
C LEU A 5 5.83 -2.09 -3.87
N VAL A 6 6.53 -0.99 -4.10
CA VAL A 6 6.18 0.30 -3.51
C VAL A 6 5.72 1.22 -4.63
N MET A 7 4.54 1.81 -4.46
CA MET A 7 3.98 2.80 -5.39
C MET A 7 3.72 4.09 -4.65
N GLN A 8 4.13 5.20 -5.24
CA GLN A 8 3.89 6.51 -4.66
C GLN A 8 3.12 7.38 -5.66
N LEU A 9 2.00 7.95 -5.20
CA LEU A 9 1.24 8.92 -5.97
C LEU A 9 1.77 10.31 -5.64
N VAL A 10 2.10 11.06 -6.69
CA VAL A 10 2.60 12.44 -6.55
C VAL A 10 1.60 13.37 -7.20
N ASP A 11 1.21 14.44 -6.49
CA ASP A 11 0.30 15.46 -6.98
C ASP A 11 1.01 16.81 -6.90
N HIS A 12 1.19 17.46 -8.05
CA HIS A 12 1.89 18.75 -8.16
C HIS A 12 3.28 18.72 -7.51
N GLY A 13 4.00 17.61 -7.64
CA GLY A 13 5.33 17.46 -7.06
C GLY A 13 5.35 17.14 -5.57
N THR A 14 4.18 17.00 -4.95
CA THR A 14 4.05 16.67 -3.53
C THR A 14 3.54 15.25 -3.37
N PRO A 15 4.18 14.39 -2.56
CA PRO A 15 3.68 13.05 -2.32
C PRO A 15 2.28 13.09 -1.70
N ALA A 16 1.31 12.44 -2.34
CA ALA A 16 -0.08 12.41 -1.88
C ALA A 16 -0.42 11.12 -1.15
N SER A 17 0.12 10.00 -1.61
CA SER A 17 -0.10 8.72 -0.95
C SER A 17 1.02 7.74 -1.30
N THR A 18 1.23 6.77 -0.42
CA THR A 18 2.17 5.67 -0.66
C THR A 18 1.45 4.35 -0.45
N ARG A 19 1.64 3.41 -1.36
CA ARG A 19 1.08 2.06 -1.27
C ARG A 19 2.21 1.05 -1.33
N ILE A 20 2.16 0.09 -0.42
CA ILE A 20 3.14 -0.99 -0.35
C ILE A 20 2.40 -2.31 -0.49
N TYR A 21 2.79 -3.09 -1.49
CA TYR A 21 2.21 -4.41 -1.75
C TYR A 21 3.26 -5.46 -1.42
N THR A 22 2.89 -6.43 -0.59
CA THR A 22 3.78 -7.52 -0.22
C THR A 22 3.07 -8.85 -0.42
N VAL A 23 3.68 -9.75 -1.20
CA VAL A 23 3.17 -11.10 -1.41
C VAL A 23 3.81 -12.01 -0.37
N ALA A 24 2.98 -12.77 0.34
CA ALA A 24 3.47 -13.71 1.35
C ALA A 24 4.28 -14.84 0.71
N ALA A 25 5.10 -15.50 1.53
CA ALA A 25 5.97 -16.58 1.06
C ALA A 25 5.18 -17.75 0.46
N ASP A 26 3.96 -17.98 0.92
CA ASP A 26 3.08 -19.03 0.38
C ASP A 26 2.47 -18.66 -0.97
N ARG A 27 2.64 -17.42 -1.42
CA ARG A 27 2.12 -16.89 -2.68
C ARG A 27 0.60 -16.94 -2.81
N THR A 28 -0.11 -17.10 -1.71
CA THR A 28 -1.58 -17.14 -1.70
C THR A 28 -2.20 -15.90 -1.10
N THR A 29 -1.42 -15.10 -0.38
CA THR A 29 -1.90 -13.88 0.25
C THR A 29 -1.02 -12.71 -0.16
N MET A 30 -1.66 -11.53 -0.21
CA MET A 30 -0.98 -10.26 -0.48
C MET A 30 -1.52 -9.22 0.47
N THR A 31 -0.65 -8.41 1.04
CA THR A 31 -1.07 -7.25 1.82
C THR A 31 -0.83 -5.98 1.03
N GLU A 32 -1.76 -5.04 1.17
CA GLU A 32 -1.62 -3.68 0.69
C GLU A 32 -1.66 -2.75 1.89
N THR A 33 -0.62 -1.94 2.06
CA THR A 33 -0.61 -0.90 3.08
C THR A 33 -0.64 0.46 2.39
N LYS A 34 -1.64 1.28 2.71
CA LYS A 34 -1.79 2.63 2.20
C LYS A 34 -1.45 3.61 3.30
N ALA A 35 -0.64 4.61 2.97
CA ALA A 35 -0.37 5.75 3.84
C ALA A 35 -0.80 7.01 3.10
N PHE A 36 -1.68 7.79 3.71
CA PHE A 36 -2.17 9.04 3.11
C PHE A 36 -2.63 10.00 4.21
N TYR A 37 -3.03 11.21 3.81
CA TYR A 37 -3.48 12.23 4.76
C TYR A 37 -4.97 12.47 4.59
N GLY A 38 -5.69 12.57 5.72
CA GLY A 38 -7.08 12.96 5.73
C GLY A 38 -7.27 14.45 5.44
N HIS A 39 -8.53 14.89 5.40
CA HIS A 39 -8.87 16.29 5.12
C HIS A 39 -8.26 17.27 6.11
N ASP A 40 -8.09 16.85 7.34
CA ASP A 40 -7.52 17.67 8.41
C ASP A 40 -5.99 17.57 8.49
N GLY A 41 -5.35 16.88 7.56
CA GLY A 41 -3.90 16.67 7.57
C GLY A 41 -3.44 15.55 8.47
N THR A 42 -4.36 14.81 9.11
CA THR A 42 -4.01 13.68 9.96
C THR A 42 -3.50 12.51 9.13
N PRO A 43 -2.34 11.92 9.48
CA PRO A 43 -1.87 10.74 8.77
C PRO A 43 -2.80 9.56 8.99
N ILE A 44 -3.08 8.84 7.91
CA ILE A 44 -3.92 7.64 7.95
C ILE A 44 -3.12 6.47 7.39
N LEU A 45 -3.13 5.36 8.13
CA LEU A 45 -2.53 4.11 7.69
C LEU A 45 -3.61 3.05 7.62
N GLN A 46 -3.74 2.42 6.46
CA GLN A 46 -4.76 1.41 6.22
C GLN A 46 -4.12 0.17 5.60
N THR A 47 -4.45 -1.00 6.13
CA THR A 47 -3.92 -2.27 5.64
C THR A 47 -5.08 -3.15 5.16
N ASN A 48 -4.94 -3.68 3.95
CA ASN A 48 -5.91 -4.61 3.35
C ASN A 48 -5.21 -5.94 3.06
N LEU A 49 -5.91 -7.03 3.33
CA LEU A 49 -5.42 -8.37 3.04
C LEU A 49 -6.20 -8.95 1.87
N PHE A 50 -5.48 -9.41 0.87
CA PHE A 50 -6.06 -10.07 -0.29
C PHE A 50 -5.62 -11.53 -0.33
N LYS A 51 -6.57 -12.41 -0.62
CA LYS A 51 -6.28 -13.82 -0.76
C LYS A 51 -6.47 -14.24 -2.21
N ARG A 52 -5.51 -14.98 -2.74
CA ARG A 52 -5.60 -15.50 -4.10
C ARG A 52 -6.71 -16.53 -4.20
N ILE A 53 -7.55 -16.38 -5.21
CA ILE A 53 -8.60 -17.34 -5.51
C ILE A 53 -8.02 -18.33 -6.53
N PRO A 54 -8.05 -19.64 -6.22
CA PRO A 54 -7.53 -20.65 -7.15
C PRO A 54 -8.34 -20.76 -8.43
#